data_50e40e3fbb435a03c6fe50c5bcc72968
#
_entry.id   50e40e3fbb435a03c6fe50c5bcc72968
#
_cell.length_a   1.000
_cell.length_b   1.000
_cell.length_c   1.000
_cell.angle_alpha   90.00
_cell.angle_beta   90.00
_cell.angle_gamma   90.00
#
_symmetry.space_group_name_H-M   'P 1'
#
loop_
_entity.id
_entity.type
_entity.pdbx_description
1 polymer ?
#
loop_
_entity_poly.entity_id
_entity_poly.type
_entity_poly.pdbx_seq_one_letter_code
_entity_poly.pdbx_strand_id
1 'polypeptide(L)'
;MANQYTILSFEGMNNSLQVGDIIYWTSGGYSLAGVNLSQVQNTKKLGAVKDVTYNDLTEMWDVEVQYDDVIYPNTSDLPQSGSYISFVKDKRVNTTSLLGYYANVNFVNDSKEKAELFSFGSEFSESSK
;
A
#
# COMPACT_ATOMS: atom_id res chain seq x y z
N MET A 1 -12.69 -21.58 -1.83
CA MET A 1 -12.03 -20.27 -1.87
C MET A 1 -10.65 -20.42 -2.44
N ALA A 2 -10.47 -20.08 -3.69
CA ALA A 2 -9.15 -20.03 -4.28
C ALA A 2 -8.66 -18.57 -4.21
N ASN A 3 -7.42 -18.39 -3.74
CA ASN A 3 -6.78 -17.10 -3.81
C ASN A 3 -6.40 -16.82 -5.27
N GLN A 4 -6.93 -15.77 -5.81
CA GLN A 4 -6.63 -15.31 -7.16
C GLN A 4 -5.73 -14.07 -7.09
N TYR A 5 -5.03 -13.82 -8.19
CA TYR A 5 -4.11 -12.70 -8.29
C TYR A 5 -4.44 -11.87 -9.52
N THR A 6 -4.33 -10.57 -9.40
CA THR A 6 -4.44 -9.65 -10.53
C THR A 6 -3.26 -8.69 -10.51
N ILE A 7 -2.87 -8.22 -11.68
CA ILE A 7 -1.77 -7.26 -11.82
C ILE A 7 -2.36 -5.91 -12.21
N LEU A 8 -2.04 -4.89 -11.43
CA LEU A 8 -2.38 -3.51 -11.71
C LEU A 8 -1.11 -2.79 -12.14
N SER A 9 -1.14 -2.16 -13.31
CA SER A 9 0.02 -1.47 -13.87
C SER A 9 -0.16 0.03 -13.79
N PHE A 10 0.87 0.74 -13.32
CA PHE A 10 0.86 2.20 -13.11
C PHE A 10 2.11 2.84 -13.73
N GLU A 11 1.95 3.98 -14.40
CA GLU A 11 3.06 4.79 -14.89
C GLU A 11 3.88 5.39 -13.73
N GLY A 12 3.19 5.80 -12.68
CA GLY A 12 3.79 6.32 -11.46
C GLY A 12 3.13 5.72 -10.23
N MET A 13 3.89 5.47 -9.20
CA MET A 13 3.41 4.83 -7.99
C MET A 13 3.93 5.57 -6.76
N ASN A 14 3.11 5.61 -5.71
CA ASN A 14 3.53 6.15 -4.43
C ASN A 14 4.59 5.21 -3.81
N ASN A 15 5.76 5.77 -3.49
CA ASN A 15 6.89 5.02 -2.95
C ASN A 15 6.60 4.35 -1.60
N SER A 16 5.52 4.74 -0.92
CA SER A 16 5.13 4.14 0.35
C SER A 16 4.36 2.83 0.20
N LEU A 17 3.92 2.47 -1.01
CA LEU A 17 3.23 1.22 -1.26
C LEU A 17 4.18 0.03 -1.05
N GLN A 18 3.77 -0.91 -0.21
CA GLN A 18 4.56 -2.08 0.19
C GLN A 18 3.73 -3.35 0.13
N VAL A 19 4.42 -4.48 0.07
CA VAL A 19 3.80 -5.81 0.23
C VAL A 19 3.08 -5.87 1.58
N GLY A 20 1.85 -6.36 1.58
CA GLY A 20 0.97 -6.42 2.75
C GLY A 20 -0.05 -5.28 2.83
N ASP A 21 0.16 -4.18 2.12
CA ASP A 21 -0.81 -3.09 2.09
C ASP A 21 -2.12 -3.53 1.42
N ILE A 22 -3.22 -2.90 1.79
CA ILE A 22 -4.54 -3.25 1.28
C ILE A 22 -4.95 -2.25 0.20
N ILE A 23 -5.29 -2.77 -0.96
CA ILE A 23 -5.76 -1.97 -2.11
C ILE A 23 -7.28 -1.83 -2.06
N TYR A 24 -7.72 -0.60 -2.26
CA TYR A 24 -9.12 -0.23 -2.51
C TYR A 24 -9.23 0.41 -3.88
N TRP A 25 -10.36 0.26 -4.51
CA TRP A 25 -10.60 0.86 -5.80
C TRP A 25 -12.01 1.43 -5.89
N THR A 26 -12.15 2.44 -6.73
CA THR A 26 -13.42 3.09 -7.03
C THR A 26 -13.58 3.11 -8.54
N SER A 27 -14.70 2.62 -9.04
CA SER A 27 -15.00 2.70 -10.46
C SER A 27 -15.04 4.16 -10.90
N GLY A 28 -14.65 4.40 -12.15
CA GLY A 28 -14.61 5.74 -12.74
C GLY A 28 -15.91 6.48 -12.47
N GLY A 29 -15.77 7.70 -11.96
CA GLY A 29 -16.88 8.52 -11.57
C GLY A 29 -17.55 9.21 -12.74
N TYR A 30 -18.44 10.11 -12.43
CA TYR A 30 -19.05 11.00 -13.42
C TYR A 30 -18.13 12.19 -13.70
N SER A 31 -18.23 12.71 -14.91
CA SER A 31 -17.54 13.94 -15.29
C SER A 31 -18.43 15.14 -14.95
N LEU A 32 -17.91 16.06 -14.16
CA LEU A 32 -18.55 17.34 -13.88
C LEU A 32 -17.63 18.45 -14.36
N ALA A 33 -18.13 19.28 -15.30
CA ALA A 33 -17.38 20.40 -15.88
C ALA A 33 -15.98 20.02 -16.41
N GLY A 34 -15.85 18.83 -17.00
CA GLY A 34 -14.58 18.32 -17.54
C GLY A 34 -13.64 17.70 -16.50
N VAL A 35 -14.03 17.63 -15.24
CA VAL A 35 -13.27 16.97 -14.17
C VAL A 35 -13.91 15.63 -13.85
N ASN A 36 -13.10 14.57 -13.90
CA ASN A 36 -13.54 13.24 -13.51
C ASN A 36 -13.50 13.13 -11.99
N LEU A 37 -14.65 12.84 -11.39
CA LEU A 37 -14.80 12.69 -9.94
C LEU A 37 -15.03 11.24 -9.60
N SER A 38 -14.35 10.75 -8.59
CA SER A 38 -14.61 9.43 -8.02
C SER A 38 -15.79 9.48 -7.06
N GLN A 39 -16.63 8.45 -7.10
CA GLN A 39 -17.71 8.30 -6.13
C GLN A 39 -17.21 7.48 -4.94
N VAL A 40 -16.92 8.15 -3.83
CA VAL A 40 -16.43 7.50 -2.60
C VAL A 40 -17.35 6.38 -2.11
N GLN A 41 -18.65 6.51 -2.37
CA GLN A 41 -19.64 5.49 -2.00
C GLN A 41 -19.45 4.14 -2.71
N ASN A 42 -18.75 4.14 -3.83
CA ASN A 42 -18.48 2.93 -4.62
C ASN A 42 -17.07 2.37 -4.39
N THR A 43 -16.40 2.82 -3.34
CA THR A 43 -15.08 2.30 -2.99
C THR A 43 -15.19 0.87 -2.47
N LYS A 44 -14.46 -0.04 -3.11
CA LYS A 44 -14.44 -1.46 -2.79
C LYS A 44 -13.04 -1.89 -2.40
N LYS A 45 -12.96 -2.82 -1.46
CA LYS A 45 -11.70 -3.47 -1.12
C LYS A 45 -11.36 -4.50 -2.20
N LEU A 46 -10.18 -4.41 -2.79
CA LEU A 46 -9.68 -5.41 -3.72
C LEU A 46 -8.98 -6.56 -2.98
N GLY A 47 -7.93 -6.24 -2.25
CA GLY A 47 -7.18 -7.23 -1.51
C GLY A 47 -5.80 -6.76 -1.11
N ALA A 48 -4.94 -7.68 -0.73
CA ALA A 48 -3.59 -7.40 -0.24
C ALA A 48 -2.55 -7.41 -1.36
N VAL A 49 -1.61 -6.49 -1.31
CA VAL A 49 -0.45 -6.45 -2.20
C VAL A 49 0.47 -7.62 -1.89
N LYS A 50 0.83 -8.39 -2.91
CA LYS A 50 1.74 -9.52 -2.80
C LYS A 50 3.10 -9.27 -3.40
N ASP A 51 3.18 -8.46 -4.44
CA ASP A 51 4.44 -8.09 -5.07
C ASP A 51 4.33 -6.71 -5.71
N VAL A 52 5.46 -6.02 -5.77
CA VAL A 52 5.60 -4.72 -6.44
C VAL A 52 6.90 -4.77 -7.24
N THR A 53 6.79 -4.75 -8.56
CA THR A 53 7.93 -4.83 -9.47
C THR A 53 7.85 -3.76 -10.54
N TYR A 54 9.02 -3.28 -10.98
CA TYR A 54 9.11 -2.40 -12.13
C TYR A 54 9.36 -3.22 -13.39
N ASN A 55 8.54 -3.00 -14.41
CA ASN A 55 8.66 -3.69 -15.69
C ASN A 55 9.37 -2.78 -16.70
N ASP A 56 10.62 -3.11 -17.01
CA ASP A 56 11.44 -2.33 -17.94
C ASP A 56 10.91 -2.33 -19.38
N LEU A 57 10.16 -3.34 -19.76
CA LEU A 57 9.61 -3.46 -21.12
C LEU A 57 8.42 -2.51 -21.35
N THR A 58 7.57 -2.35 -20.34
CA THR A 58 6.40 -1.49 -20.40
C THR A 58 6.64 -0.12 -19.78
N GLU A 59 7.78 0.05 -19.09
CA GLU A 59 8.10 1.25 -18.30
C GLU A 59 7.03 1.59 -17.25
N MET A 60 6.42 0.53 -16.67
CA MET A 60 5.35 0.65 -15.69
C MET A 60 5.66 -0.15 -14.43
N TRP A 61 5.06 0.28 -13.34
CA TRP A 61 5.06 -0.47 -12.09
C TRP A 61 3.93 -1.48 -12.09
N ASP A 62 4.27 -2.74 -11.88
CA ASP A 62 3.30 -3.84 -11.76
C ASP A 62 3.10 -4.19 -10.30
N VAL A 63 1.87 -4.05 -9.84
CA VAL A 63 1.45 -4.38 -8.47
C VAL A 63 0.58 -5.62 -8.52
N GLU A 64 1.06 -6.71 -7.96
CA GLU A 64 0.30 -7.96 -7.85
C GLU A 64 -0.56 -7.91 -6.59
N VAL A 65 -1.86 -8.06 -6.75
CA VAL A 65 -2.85 -8.01 -5.67
C VAL A 65 -3.58 -9.34 -5.59
N GLN A 66 -3.63 -9.91 -4.40
CA GLN A 66 -4.42 -11.09 -4.10
C GLN A 66 -5.86 -10.68 -3.79
N TYR A 67 -6.82 -11.29 -4.48
CA TYR A 67 -8.24 -11.02 -4.27
C TYR A 67 -9.03 -12.31 -4.04
N ASP A 68 -10.26 -12.15 -3.56
CA ASP A 68 -11.17 -13.27 -3.29
C ASP A 68 -12.10 -13.46 -4.49
N ASP A 69 -12.08 -14.66 -5.08
CA ASP A 69 -12.90 -15.02 -6.21
C ASP A 69 -14.40 -15.15 -5.86
N VAL A 70 -14.74 -15.25 -4.60
CA VAL A 70 -16.14 -15.22 -4.15
C VAL A 70 -16.70 -13.79 -4.25
N ILE A 71 -15.87 -12.78 -3.98
CA ILE A 71 -16.25 -11.37 -4.08
C ILE A 71 -16.19 -10.89 -5.54
N TYR A 72 -15.20 -11.35 -6.27
CA TYR A 72 -14.94 -10.99 -7.66
C TYR A 72 -14.92 -12.24 -8.54
N PRO A 73 -16.09 -12.82 -8.86
CA PRO A 73 -16.16 -14.09 -9.61
C PRO A 73 -15.76 -13.94 -11.07
N ASN A 74 -15.83 -12.73 -11.63
CA ASN A 74 -15.46 -12.48 -13.01
C ASN A 74 -14.35 -11.44 -13.11
N THR A 75 -13.51 -11.56 -14.13
CA THR A 75 -12.46 -10.57 -14.40
C THR A 75 -13.01 -9.18 -14.71
N SER A 76 -14.24 -9.09 -15.20
CA SER A 76 -14.96 -7.82 -15.46
C SER A 76 -15.32 -7.08 -14.17
N ASP A 77 -15.34 -7.77 -13.03
CA ASP A 77 -15.66 -7.17 -11.73
C ASP A 77 -14.44 -6.54 -11.05
N LEU A 78 -13.25 -6.79 -11.61
CA LEU A 78 -11.99 -6.22 -11.15
C LEU A 78 -11.81 -4.79 -11.64
N PRO A 79 -10.90 -4.00 -11.04
CA PRO A 79 -10.59 -2.66 -11.51
C PRO A 79 -10.23 -2.61 -12.99
N GLN A 80 -10.89 -1.75 -13.72
CA GLN A 80 -10.65 -1.53 -15.14
C GLN A 80 -9.85 -0.25 -15.35
N SER A 81 -9.36 -0.03 -16.57
CA SER A 81 -8.69 1.21 -16.93
C SER A 81 -9.57 2.42 -16.61
N GLY A 82 -9.01 3.42 -15.96
CA GLY A 82 -9.74 4.60 -15.49
C GLY A 82 -10.32 4.49 -14.09
N SER A 83 -10.18 3.34 -13.43
CA SER A 83 -10.53 3.22 -12.01
C SER A 83 -9.52 3.95 -11.13
N TYR A 84 -10.01 4.52 -10.03
CA TYR A 84 -9.15 5.14 -9.01
C TYR A 84 -8.70 4.08 -8.01
N ILE A 85 -7.40 4.04 -7.76
CA ILE A 85 -6.79 3.09 -6.84
C ILE A 85 -6.26 3.85 -5.62
N SER A 86 -6.59 3.36 -4.46
CA SER A 86 -6.05 3.84 -3.18
C SER A 86 -5.55 2.66 -2.34
N PHE A 87 -4.73 2.94 -1.36
CA PHE A 87 -4.23 1.88 -0.48
C PHE A 87 -4.18 2.34 0.97
N VAL A 88 -4.24 1.37 1.86
CA VAL A 88 -4.14 1.55 3.30
C VAL A 88 -3.04 0.66 3.82
N LYS A 89 -2.23 1.17 4.72
CA LYS A 89 -1.17 0.39 5.36
C LYS A 89 -1.74 -0.78 6.15
N ASP A 90 -1.05 -1.91 6.08
CA ASP A 90 -1.42 -3.07 6.89
C ASP A 90 -1.19 -2.74 8.37
N LYS A 91 -2.30 -2.61 9.09
CA LYS A 91 -2.26 -2.29 10.53
C LYS A 91 -1.59 -3.39 11.37
N ARG A 92 -1.55 -4.62 10.89
CA ARG A 92 -0.95 -5.73 11.63
C ARG A 92 0.55 -5.57 11.84
N VAL A 93 1.23 -4.90 10.92
CA VAL A 93 2.66 -4.61 11.03
C VAL A 93 2.94 -3.61 12.14
N ASN A 94 2.00 -2.68 12.40
CA ASN A 94 2.14 -1.62 13.37
C ASN A 94 1.42 -1.87 14.70
N THR A 95 0.75 -3.01 14.86
CA THR A 95 0.00 -3.33 16.08
C THR A 95 0.85 -4.01 17.15
N THR A 96 1.99 -4.59 16.76
CA THR A 96 2.92 -5.20 17.71
C THR A 96 4.03 -4.21 18.02
N SER A 97 4.07 -3.76 19.27
CA SER A 97 5.19 -2.99 19.78
C SER A 97 6.39 -3.92 20.07
N LEU A 98 7.59 -3.35 19.99
CA LEU A 98 8.77 -4.04 20.45
C LEU A 98 8.69 -4.23 21.98
N LEU A 99 8.81 -5.46 22.42
CA LEU A 99 8.81 -5.80 23.85
C LEU A 99 10.24 -6.06 24.32
N GLY A 100 10.63 -5.47 25.45
CA GLY A 100 11.95 -5.65 26.01
C GLY A 100 12.12 -4.86 27.30
N TYR A 101 13.23 -5.08 27.99
CA TYR A 101 13.53 -4.36 29.23
C TYR A 101 14.17 -3.01 29.00
N TYR A 102 14.83 -2.82 27.87
CA TYR A 102 15.44 -1.56 27.48
C TYR A 102 15.55 -1.47 25.96
N ALA A 103 15.70 -0.25 25.47
CA ALA A 103 15.97 0.00 24.05
C ALA A 103 17.38 0.62 23.93
N ASN A 104 18.16 0.11 23.01
CA ASN A 104 19.44 0.68 22.63
C ASN A 104 19.34 1.14 21.16
N VAL A 105 19.48 2.45 20.95
CA VAL A 105 19.38 3.04 19.63
C VAL A 105 20.75 3.56 19.22
N ASN A 106 21.22 3.13 18.05
CA ASN A 106 22.50 3.53 17.50
C ASN A 106 22.30 4.15 16.13
N PHE A 107 22.78 5.38 15.96
CA PHE A 107 22.78 6.06 14.67
C PHE A 107 24.21 6.07 14.12
N VAL A 108 24.39 5.51 12.95
CA VAL A 108 25.69 5.39 12.29
C VAL A 108 25.66 6.13 10.96
N ASN A 109 26.67 6.98 10.73
CA ASN A 109 26.85 7.63 9.43
C ASN A 109 28.06 7.00 8.73
N ASP A 110 27.82 6.12 7.77
CA ASP A 110 28.85 5.49 6.95
C ASP A 110 29.20 6.28 5.68
N SER A 111 28.53 7.40 5.44
CA SER A 111 28.82 8.25 4.30
C SER A 111 30.11 9.06 4.51
N LYS A 112 30.74 9.44 3.42
CA LYS A 112 31.92 10.32 3.44
C LYS A 112 31.54 11.80 3.63
N GLU A 113 30.26 12.10 3.60
CA GLU A 113 29.73 13.44 3.75
C GLU A 113 29.19 13.66 5.16
N LYS A 114 29.18 14.93 5.57
CA LYS A 114 28.61 15.32 6.86
C LYS A 114 27.11 15.07 6.88
N ALA A 115 26.63 14.37 7.89
CA ALA A 115 25.20 14.23 8.20
C ALA A 115 24.90 14.84 9.55
N GLU A 116 23.72 15.46 9.68
CA GLU A 116 23.27 16.09 10.91
C GLU A 116 21.93 15.48 11.35
N LEU A 117 21.88 15.07 12.61
CA LEU A 117 20.64 14.61 13.24
C LEU A 117 20.11 15.76 14.11
N PHE A 118 18.96 16.36 13.70
CA PHE A 118 18.39 17.49 14.40
C PHE A 118 17.53 17.10 15.59
N SER A 119 16.81 15.99 15.48
CA SER A 119 15.98 15.51 16.58
C SER A 119 15.74 14.01 16.48
N PHE A 120 15.51 13.41 17.62
CA PHE A 120 15.10 12.02 17.76
C PHE A 120 14.07 11.96 18.90
N GLY A 121 12.98 11.21 18.67
CA GLY A 121 11.94 10.99 19.66
C GLY A 121 11.62 9.52 19.79
N SER A 122 11.30 9.10 20.99
CA SER A 122 10.84 7.74 21.27
C SER A 122 9.75 7.75 22.32
N GLU A 123 8.86 6.78 22.26
CA GLU A 123 7.78 6.60 23.21
C GLU A 123 7.87 5.21 23.84
N PHE A 124 7.82 5.16 25.15
CA PHE A 124 7.87 3.93 25.92
C PHE A 124 6.65 3.80 26.80
N SER A 125 6.11 2.60 26.85
CA SER A 125 5.10 2.25 27.83
C SER A 125 5.54 1.01 28.62
N GLU A 126 5.41 1.06 29.93
CA GLU A 126 5.63 -0.11 30.76
C GLU A 126 4.42 -1.03 30.68
N SER A 127 4.65 -2.28 30.34
CA SER A 127 3.60 -3.28 30.46
C SER A 127 3.52 -3.77 31.90
N SER A 128 2.39 -3.57 32.52
CA SER A 128 2.11 -4.16 33.84
C SER A 128 1.98 -5.69 33.70
N LYS A 129 2.64 -6.38 34.58
CA LYS A 129 2.50 -7.84 34.65
C LYS A 129 1.10 -8.22 35.17
#